data_5b6aa8aaf4be91812593d9c18bd01c42
#
_entry.id   5b6aa8aaf4be91812593d9c18bd01c42
#
_cell.length_a   1.000
_cell.length_b   1.000
_cell.length_c   1.000
_cell.angle_alpha   90.00
_cell.angle_beta   90.00
_cell.angle_gamma   90.00
#
_symmetry.space_group_name_H-M   'P 1'
#
loop_
_entity.id
_entity.type
_entity.pdbx_description
1 polymer ?
#
loop_
_entity_poly.entity_id
_entity_poly.type
_entity_poly.pdbx_seq_one_letter_code
_entity_poly.pdbx_strand_id
1 'polypeptide(L)'
;MSGGGRYNQMVVHGAFQPRKLAFEKITSDTTLTPTDSGKVIFLGANGVDVTLPSSPEAGLNYKIIMAADYSTAVCTVTIHGSGEFFAGIVSSATHDDTADSALFNGSSNDVITFASGSLAGDYVDIICDGSLWFVSGMAAVVAGIGSSDS
;
A
#
# COMPACT_ATOMS: atom_id res chain seq x y z
N MET A 1 -15.51 -9.67 -44.19
CA MET A 1 -16.05 -8.45 -43.80
C MET A 1 -16.64 -8.32 -42.42
N SER A 2 -17.50 -9.18 -42.04
CA SER A 2 -18.22 -9.10 -40.78
C SER A 2 -17.36 -9.36 -39.54
N GLY A 3 -16.22 -10.01 -39.66
CA GLY A 3 -15.36 -10.34 -38.54
C GLY A 3 -14.80 -9.14 -37.79
N GLY A 4 -14.43 -8.09 -38.51
CA GLY A 4 -13.90 -6.88 -37.89
C GLY A 4 -14.93 -6.13 -37.06
N GLY A 5 -16.18 -6.09 -37.50
CA GLY A 5 -17.22 -5.45 -36.73
C GLY A 5 -17.53 -6.10 -35.41
N ARG A 6 -17.43 -7.40 -35.34
CA ARG A 6 -17.77 -8.12 -34.11
C ARG A 6 -16.76 -7.86 -32.97
N TYR A 7 -15.49 -7.97 -33.23
CA TYR A 7 -14.54 -7.70 -32.17
C TYR A 7 -14.47 -6.23 -31.81
N ASN A 8 -14.73 -5.32 -32.75
CA ASN A 8 -14.87 -3.91 -32.43
C ASN A 8 -16.00 -3.64 -31.44
N GLN A 9 -17.11 -4.33 -31.59
CA GLN A 9 -18.21 -4.21 -30.64
C GLN A 9 -17.84 -4.65 -29.25
N MET A 10 -17.10 -5.75 -29.13
CA MET A 10 -16.59 -6.21 -27.83
C MET A 10 -15.67 -5.18 -27.18
N VAL A 11 -14.75 -4.59 -27.92
CA VAL A 11 -13.85 -3.56 -27.43
C VAL A 11 -14.63 -2.33 -26.98
N VAL A 12 -15.59 -1.87 -27.75
CA VAL A 12 -16.43 -0.71 -27.41
C VAL A 12 -17.18 -0.94 -26.10
N HIS A 13 -17.82 -2.08 -25.93
CA HIS A 13 -18.56 -2.38 -24.70
C HIS A 13 -17.69 -2.50 -23.46
N GLY A 14 -16.45 -2.98 -23.58
CA GLY A 14 -15.54 -3.09 -22.48
C GLY A 14 -14.74 -1.82 -22.18
N ALA A 15 -14.30 -1.11 -23.23
CA ALA A 15 -13.29 -0.05 -23.12
C ALA A 15 -13.83 1.32 -22.71
N PHE A 16 -15.10 1.62 -22.95
CA PHE A 16 -15.64 2.97 -22.77
C PHE A 16 -16.43 3.17 -21.48
N GLN A 17 -16.56 2.17 -20.66
CA GLN A 17 -17.18 2.35 -19.35
C GLN A 17 -16.15 2.90 -18.36
N PRO A 18 -16.43 4.04 -17.72
CA PRO A 18 -15.56 4.54 -16.66
C PRO A 18 -15.51 3.51 -15.54
N ARG A 19 -14.33 3.00 -15.25
CA ARG A 19 -14.10 2.03 -14.17
C ARG A 19 -13.66 2.77 -12.92
N LYS A 20 -14.36 2.52 -11.83
CA LYS A 20 -13.89 2.91 -10.51
C LYS A 20 -12.79 1.95 -10.09
N LEU A 21 -11.78 2.45 -9.40
CA LEU A 21 -10.81 1.59 -8.72
C LEU A 21 -11.55 0.76 -7.67
N ALA A 22 -11.20 -0.51 -7.60
CA ALA A 22 -11.65 -1.34 -6.49
C ALA A 22 -10.99 -0.81 -5.20
N PHE A 23 -11.78 -0.62 -4.16
CA PHE A 23 -11.28 -0.16 -2.88
C PHE A 23 -11.95 -0.89 -1.72
N GLU A 24 -11.28 -0.88 -0.59
CA GLU A 24 -11.80 -1.42 0.66
C GLU A 24 -11.41 -0.49 1.81
N LYS A 25 -12.33 -0.23 2.71
CA LYS A 25 -12.07 0.50 3.95
C LYS A 25 -12.06 -0.50 5.10
N ILE A 26 -10.90 -0.72 5.67
CA ILE A 26 -10.70 -1.67 6.77
C ILE A 26 -10.74 -0.93 8.11
N THR A 27 -11.41 -1.51 9.09
CA THR A 27 -11.59 -0.95 10.45
C THR A 27 -11.13 -1.90 11.55
N SER A 28 -10.55 -3.03 11.20
CA SER A 28 -9.96 -4.03 12.10
C SER A 28 -8.79 -4.70 11.40
N ASP A 29 -7.94 -5.37 12.16
CA ASP A 29 -6.80 -6.10 11.64
C ASP A 29 -7.20 -7.04 10.51
N THR A 30 -6.45 -6.99 9.43
CA THR A 30 -6.83 -7.67 8.18
C THR A 30 -5.60 -8.25 7.51
N THR A 31 -5.71 -9.51 7.09
CA THR A 31 -4.72 -10.14 6.21
C THR A 31 -5.21 -10.03 4.76
N LEU A 32 -4.42 -9.39 3.91
CA LEU A 32 -4.70 -9.30 2.48
C LEU A 32 -4.41 -10.62 1.79
N THR A 33 -5.13 -10.85 0.71
CA THR A 33 -4.96 -12.04 -0.13
C THR A 33 -4.54 -11.62 -1.55
N PRO A 34 -4.03 -12.53 -2.39
CA PRO A 34 -3.74 -12.22 -3.78
C PRO A 34 -4.95 -11.68 -4.56
N THR A 35 -6.17 -12.04 -4.17
CA THR A 35 -7.39 -11.52 -4.80
C THR A 35 -7.66 -10.05 -4.50
N ASP A 36 -7.01 -9.49 -3.48
CA ASP A 36 -7.09 -8.07 -3.13
C ASP A 36 -6.09 -7.22 -3.91
N SER A 37 -5.24 -7.84 -4.72
CA SER A 37 -4.26 -7.14 -5.56
C SER A 37 -4.94 -6.13 -6.50
N GLY A 38 -4.35 -4.95 -6.60
CA GLY A 38 -4.88 -3.83 -7.37
C GLY A 38 -5.92 -2.97 -6.64
N LYS A 39 -6.34 -3.36 -5.44
CA LYS A 39 -7.23 -2.54 -4.61
C LYS A 39 -6.50 -1.36 -3.97
N VAL A 40 -7.26 -0.31 -3.72
CA VAL A 40 -6.89 0.76 -2.78
C VAL A 40 -7.46 0.41 -1.42
N ILE A 41 -6.60 0.28 -0.43
CA ILE A 41 -6.97 -0.05 0.95
C ILE A 41 -6.94 1.23 1.79
N PHE A 42 -8.07 1.60 2.37
CA PHE A 42 -8.15 2.71 3.30
C PHE A 42 -8.08 2.20 4.74
N LEU A 43 -7.13 2.70 5.50
CA LEU A 43 -7.04 2.47 6.94
C LEU A 43 -8.11 3.31 7.63
N GLY A 44 -9.19 2.67 8.03
CA GLY A 44 -10.43 3.33 8.44
C GLY A 44 -10.66 3.39 9.95
N ALA A 45 -9.71 2.90 10.74
CA ALA A 45 -9.72 3.00 12.20
C ALA A 45 -8.31 3.15 12.75
N ASN A 46 -8.22 3.62 13.97
CA ASN A 46 -6.99 3.79 14.72
C ASN A 46 -6.45 2.42 15.17
N GLY A 47 -5.15 2.17 14.99
CA GLY A 47 -4.51 0.94 15.43
C GLY A 47 -4.84 -0.30 14.57
N VAL A 48 -5.13 -0.13 13.30
CA VAL A 48 -5.37 -1.25 12.38
C VAL A 48 -4.06 -1.81 11.87
N ASP A 49 -3.91 -3.13 11.95
CA ASP A 49 -2.78 -3.86 11.41
C ASP A 49 -3.18 -4.59 10.13
N VAL A 50 -2.43 -4.33 9.06
CA VAL A 50 -2.57 -4.99 7.76
C VAL A 50 -1.43 -5.97 7.58
N THR A 51 -1.74 -7.22 7.29
CA THR A 51 -0.74 -8.23 6.95
C THR A 51 -0.81 -8.52 5.46
N LEU A 52 0.34 -8.49 4.78
CA LEU A 52 0.44 -8.83 3.36
C LEU A 52 0.24 -10.34 3.14
N PRO A 53 -0.07 -10.79 1.91
CA PRO A 53 -0.25 -12.21 1.63
C PRO A 53 0.97 -13.05 2.00
N SER A 54 0.73 -14.26 2.48
CA SER A 54 1.77 -15.20 2.93
C SER A 54 2.60 -15.81 1.80
N SER A 55 2.18 -15.65 0.57
CA SER A 55 2.88 -16.14 -0.62
C SER A 55 3.11 -14.96 -1.54
N PRO A 56 4.31 -14.38 -1.56
CA PRO A 56 4.62 -13.28 -2.45
C PRO A 56 4.64 -13.78 -3.90
N GLU A 57 3.86 -13.13 -4.74
CA GLU A 57 3.82 -13.39 -6.17
C GLU A 57 4.18 -12.12 -6.93
N ALA A 58 4.94 -12.27 -8.00
CA ALA A 58 5.31 -11.13 -8.83
C ALA A 58 4.07 -10.42 -9.40
N GLY A 59 3.99 -9.12 -9.20
CA GLY A 59 2.90 -8.28 -9.68
C GLY A 59 1.80 -8.03 -8.66
N LEU A 60 1.77 -8.70 -7.51
CA LEU A 60 0.86 -8.32 -6.42
C LEU A 60 1.13 -6.87 -6.02
N ASN A 61 0.08 -6.07 -5.92
CA ASN A 61 0.23 -4.65 -5.62
C ASN A 61 -0.95 -4.12 -4.81
N TYR A 62 -0.66 -3.19 -3.93
CA TYR A 62 -1.64 -2.56 -3.04
C TYR A 62 -1.29 -1.10 -2.87
N LYS A 63 -2.30 -0.24 -2.85
CA LYS A 63 -2.15 1.14 -2.39
C LYS A 63 -2.85 1.27 -1.04
N ILE A 64 -2.13 1.70 -0.02
CA ILE A 64 -2.64 1.81 1.35
C ILE A 64 -2.63 3.28 1.75
N ILE A 65 -3.78 3.79 2.19
CA ILE A 65 -4.01 5.22 2.46
C ILE A 65 -4.65 5.38 3.84
N MET A 66 -4.15 6.34 4.62
CA MET A 66 -4.81 6.77 5.85
C MET A 66 -6.14 7.46 5.51
N ALA A 67 -7.25 6.96 6.02
CA ALA A 67 -8.58 7.51 5.76
C ALA A 67 -8.94 8.73 6.63
N ALA A 68 -8.25 8.91 7.75
CA ALA A 68 -8.43 10.01 8.69
C ALA A 68 -7.15 10.23 9.51
N ASP A 69 -7.10 11.33 10.25
CA ASP A 69 -6.02 11.62 11.19
C ASP A 69 -6.22 10.77 12.45
N TYR A 70 -5.31 9.84 12.68
CA TYR A 70 -5.34 9.00 13.87
C TYR A 70 -4.19 9.35 14.81
N SER A 71 -4.51 9.81 16.01
CA SER A 71 -3.53 10.38 16.93
C SER A 71 -3.20 9.51 18.14
N THR A 72 -3.85 8.37 18.32
CA THR A 72 -3.73 7.60 19.57
C THR A 72 -3.09 6.21 19.40
N ALA A 73 -3.08 5.65 18.22
CA ALA A 73 -2.39 4.41 17.93
C ALA A 73 -1.83 4.40 16.50
N VAL A 74 -0.78 3.66 16.30
CA VAL A 74 -0.17 3.45 15.00
C VAL A 74 -0.97 2.43 14.20
N CYS A 75 -0.97 2.56 12.88
CA CYS A 75 -1.38 1.50 11.97
C CYS A 75 -0.13 0.89 11.35
N THR A 76 -0.13 -0.42 11.11
CA THR A 76 1.01 -1.10 10.52
C THR A 76 0.65 -1.83 9.24
N VAL A 77 1.64 -1.99 8.38
CA VAL A 77 1.59 -2.94 7.26
C VAL A 77 2.78 -3.87 7.43
N THR A 78 2.49 -5.14 7.67
CA THR A 78 3.49 -6.15 8.03
C THR A 78 3.56 -7.23 6.95
N ILE A 79 4.76 -7.70 6.66
CA ILE A 79 4.98 -8.85 5.81
C ILE A 79 4.67 -10.12 6.61
N HIS A 80 3.97 -11.08 5.97
CA HIS A 80 3.53 -12.29 6.65
C HIS A 80 4.66 -13.26 6.97
N GLY A 81 5.68 -13.33 6.12
CA GLY A 81 6.72 -14.38 6.18
C GLY A 81 8.07 -13.89 6.66
N SER A 82 8.88 -14.81 7.19
CA SER A 82 10.29 -14.54 7.48
C SER A 82 11.12 -14.60 6.20
N GLY A 83 12.01 -13.64 6.02
CA GLY A 83 12.92 -13.58 4.88
C GLY A 83 12.39 -12.79 3.69
N GLU A 84 11.24 -12.16 3.82
CA GLU A 84 10.72 -11.16 2.90
C GLU A 84 10.92 -9.77 3.52
N PHE A 85 11.19 -8.77 2.71
CA PHE A 85 11.47 -7.43 3.21
C PHE A 85 10.90 -6.36 2.30
N PHE A 86 10.67 -5.18 2.86
CA PHE A 86 10.38 -3.98 2.10
C PHE A 86 11.68 -3.33 1.59
N ALA A 87 11.64 -2.82 0.37
CA ALA A 87 12.69 -2.04 -0.25
C ALA A 87 12.11 -0.78 -0.90
N GLY A 88 12.67 0.39 -0.60
CA GLY A 88 12.22 1.63 -1.20
C GLY A 88 12.30 2.82 -0.26
N ILE A 89 11.57 3.88 -0.58
CA ILE A 89 11.61 5.14 0.15
C ILE A 89 10.20 5.72 0.26
N VAL A 90 9.86 6.19 1.46
CA VAL A 90 8.69 7.02 1.71
C VAL A 90 9.18 8.39 2.16
N SER A 91 8.80 9.43 1.44
CA SER A 91 9.21 10.81 1.71
C SER A 91 8.15 11.56 2.53
N SER A 92 8.55 12.60 3.24
CA SER A 92 7.62 13.51 3.91
C SER A 92 7.52 14.86 3.19
N ALA A 93 6.33 15.48 3.28
CA ALA A 93 6.09 16.81 2.69
C ALA A 93 6.67 17.93 3.55
N THR A 94 6.71 17.75 4.87
CA THR A 94 7.42 18.66 5.76
C THR A 94 8.87 18.27 5.88
N HIS A 95 9.73 19.26 6.03
CA HIS A 95 11.19 19.09 6.08
C HIS A 95 11.71 19.48 7.46
N ASP A 96 12.60 18.65 8.01
CA ASP A 96 13.43 19.04 9.14
C ASP A 96 14.89 18.63 8.87
N ASP A 97 15.79 19.05 9.71
CA ASP A 97 17.23 18.85 9.49
C ASP A 97 17.73 17.43 9.77
N THR A 98 16.87 16.47 10.11
CA THR A 98 17.31 15.16 10.64
C THR A 98 16.86 13.93 9.87
N ALA A 99 15.65 13.85 9.38
CA ALA A 99 15.20 12.69 8.59
C ALA A 99 13.87 12.96 7.88
N ASP A 100 13.93 13.27 6.61
CA ASP A 100 12.73 13.57 5.81
C ASP A 100 12.12 12.36 5.11
N SER A 101 12.73 11.19 5.25
CA SER A 101 12.27 9.99 4.56
C SER A 101 12.51 8.74 5.38
N ALA A 102 11.62 7.76 5.22
CA ALA A 102 11.82 6.40 5.72
C ALA A 102 12.47 5.57 4.62
N LEU A 103 13.61 4.97 4.92
CA LEU A 103 14.34 4.06 4.04
C LEU A 103 14.01 2.61 4.43
N PHE A 104 13.59 1.83 3.43
CA PHE A 104 13.41 0.39 3.53
C PHE A 104 14.54 -0.29 2.78
N ASN A 105 15.38 -1.04 3.48
CA ASN A 105 16.68 -1.48 2.98
C ASN A 105 16.65 -2.79 2.17
N GLY A 106 15.50 -3.47 2.10
CA GLY A 106 15.36 -4.75 1.40
C GLY A 106 16.00 -5.96 2.09
N SER A 107 16.39 -5.83 3.36
CA SER A 107 17.11 -6.91 4.07
C SER A 107 16.74 -7.08 5.54
N SER A 108 16.06 -6.11 6.14
CA SER A 108 15.65 -6.19 7.54
C SER A 108 14.29 -5.52 7.84
N ASN A 109 13.83 -4.60 7.00
CA ASN A 109 12.57 -3.91 7.26
C ASN A 109 11.39 -4.75 6.77
N ASP A 110 10.57 -5.24 7.69
CA ASP A 110 9.39 -6.04 7.43
C ASP A 110 8.08 -5.38 7.89
N VAL A 111 8.16 -4.17 8.48
CA VAL A 111 7.01 -3.40 8.94
C VAL A 111 7.06 -1.97 8.41
N ILE A 112 5.96 -1.52 7.82
CA ILE A 112 5.68 -0.11 7.54
C ILE A 112 4.78 0.39 8.66
N THR A 113 5.17 1.47 9.33
CA THR A 113 4.42 2.06 10.43
C THR A 113 3.85 3.40 10.00
N PHE A 114 2.53 3.54 10.03
CA PHE A 114 1.86 4.84 10.00
C PHE A 114 1.80 5.34 11.45
N ALA A 115 2.64 6.29 11.78
CA ALA A 115 2.81 6.79 13.14
C ALA A 115 1.57 7.54 13.64
N SER A 116 1.51 7.80 14.92
CA SER A 116 0.41 8.53 15.53
C SER A 116 0.24 10.00 15.04
N GLY A 117 1.20 10.50 14.27
CA GLY A 117 1.13 11.81 13.60
C GLY A 117 0.73 11.74 12.13
N SER A 118 0.43 10.55 11.60
CA SER A 118 -0.02 10.39 10.22
C SER A 118 -1.36 11.07 10.00
N LEU A 119 -1.50 11.71 8.84
CA LEU A 119 -2.69 12.46 8.48
C LEU A 119 -3.49 11.74 7.38
N ALA A 120 -4.74 12.13 7.25
CA ALA A 120 -5.58 11.66 6.14
C ALA A 120 -4.92 11.94 4.80
N GLY A 121 -4.79 10.90 3.97
CA GLY A 121 -4.12 11.00 2.67
C GLY A 121 -2.66 10.53 2.67
N ASP A 122 -2.01 10.33 3.81
CA ASP A 122 -0.71 9.67 3.87
C ASP A 122 -0.83 8.27 3.28
N TYR A 123 0.12 7.89 2.43
CA TYR A 123 -0.03 6.65 1.67
C TYR A 123 1.28 5.95 1.35
N VAL A 124 1.18 4.66 1.08
CA VAL A 124 2.21 3.87 0.43
C VAL A 124 1.64 3.10 -0.75
N ASP A 125 2.42 3.00 -1.81
CA ASP A 125 2.23 2.08 -2.93
C ASP A 125 3.21 0.92 -2.76
N ILE A 126 2.72 -0.31 -2.84
CA ILE A 126 3.50 -1.52 -2.61
C ILE A 126 3.33 -2.44 -3.81
N ILE A 127 4.43 -2.97 -4.33
CA ILE A 127 4.43 -3.97 -5.40
C ILE A 127 5.46 -5.06 -5.10
N CYS A 128 5.08 -6.31 -5.37
CA CYS A 128 5.95 -7.48 -5.20
C CYS A 128 6.60 -7.89 -6.52
N ASP A 129 7.88 -8.26 -6.50
CA ASP A 129 8.56 -8.89 -7.63
C ASP A 129 8.61 -10.42 -7.55
N GLY A 130 8.00 -10.99 -6.51
CA GLY A 130 8.01 -12.41 -6.20
C GLY A 130 9.00 -12.76 -5.07
N SER A 131 9.77 -11.80 -4.58
CA SER A 131 10.77 -11.97 -3.53
C SER A 131 10.79 -10.80 -2.55
N LEU A 132 10.81 -9.58 -3.08
CA LEU A 132 10.81 -8.34 -2.30
C LEU A 132 9.51 -7.56 -2.54
N TRP A 133 9.15 -6.78 -1.55
CA TRP A 133 8.05 -5.83 -1.62
C TRP A 133 8.62 -4.42 -1.78
N PHE A 134 8.48 -3.86 -2.97
CA PHE A 134 8.92 -2.48 -3.25
C PHE A 134 7.89 -1.49 -2.76
N VAL A 135 8.35 -0.50 -2.02
CA VAL A 135 7.49 0.52 -1.40
C VAL A 135 7.90 1.91 -1.85
N SER A 136 6.90 2.74 -2.13
CA SER A 136 7.05 4.18 -2.31
C SER A 136 5.86 4.88 -1.68
N GLY A 137 6.02 6.12 -1.27
CA GLY A 137 4.89 6.83 -0.68
C GLY A 137 5.23 8.24 -0.22
N MET A 138 4.24 8.85 0.42
CA MET A 138 4.34 10.21 0.93
C MET A 138 3.62 10.33 2.27
N ALA A 139 4.27 10.94 3.22
CA ALA A 139 3.69 11.38 4.49
C ALA A 139 3.59 12.90 4.54
N ALA A 140 2.57 13.43 5.19
CA ALA A 140 2.41 14.87 5.35
C ALA A 140 3.45 15.46 6.31
N VAL A 141 3.86 14.68 7.31
CA VAL A 141 4.80 15.13 8.34
C VAL A 141 6.02 14.22 8.42
N VAL A 142 7.12 14.77 8.91
CA VAL A 142 8.34 14.00 9.21
C VAL A 142 8.00 12.85 10.15
N ALA A 143 8.53 11.66 9.85
CA ALA A 143 8.25 10.43 10.58
C ALA A 143 6.77 10.02 10.65
N GLY A 144 5.90 10.60 9.82
CA GLY A 144 4.51 10.16 9.70
C GLY A 144 4.40 8.72 9.21
N ILE A 145 5.30 8.29 8.33
CA ILE A 145 5.46 6.89 7.94
C ILE A 145 6.89 6.46 8.21
N GLY A 146 7.07 5.35 8.90
CA GLY A 146 8.36 4.82 9.31
C GLY A 146 8.57 3.36 8.90
N SER A 147 9.80 2.87 9.07
CA SER A 147 10.19 1.48 8.88
C SER A 147 10.66 0.87 10.20
N SER A 148 10.34 -0.40 10.43
CA SER A 148 10.88 -1.16 11.56
C SER A 148 11.04 -2.63 11.21
N ASP A 149 11.68 -3.36 12.12
CA ASP A 149 11.78 -4.80 12.12
C ASP A 149 10.82 -5.35 13.18
N SER A 150 10.17 -6.47 12.90
CA SER A 150 9.25 -7.14 13.83
C SER A 150 9.98 -8.07 14.80
#